data_78afd803f9272ac386fa81dac6ddf400
#
_entry.id   78afd803f9272ac386fa81dac6ddf400
#
_cell.length_a   1.000
_cell.length_b   1.000
_cell.length_c   1.000
_cell.angle_alpha   90.00
_cell.angle_beta   90.00
_cell.angle_gamma   90.00
#
_symmetry.space_group_name_H-M   'P 1'
#
loop_
_entity.id
_entity.type
_entity.pdbx_description
1 polymer ?
#
loop_
_entity_poly.entity_id
_entity_poly.type
_entity_poly.pdbx_seq_one_letter_code
_entity_poly.pdbx_strand_id
1 'polypeptide(L)'
;MEHAADFSMWALFARATITVKLVMIILIIASFWAWSIIVQKTIQYRKARAEAAKFDQAFWSGAPLDGLFDEIGPAPEGASEKIFASGMLEWRRSHRTDGGLIAGATSRIDRAMDVAINREAEELQKGLTVLATVGSASPFIGLFGTVWGIMNAFIEIAEQQNTNLAVVAPGIAEA
;
A
#
# COMPACT_ATOMS: atom_id res chain seq x y z
N MET A 1 -43.57 -11.64 -28.79
CA MET A 1 -42.96 -11.53 -27.44
C MET A 1 -41.55 -11.03 -27.66
N GLU A 2 -41.34 -9.73 -27.52
CA GLU A 2 -40.06 -9.10 -27.69
C GLU A 2 -39.12 -9.61 -26.60
N HIS A 3 -38.02 -10.23 -27.00
CA HIS A 3 -36.88 -10.37 -26.12
C HIS A 3 -36.31 -8.97 -25.87
N ALA A 4 -36.82 -8.30 -24.86
CA ALA A 4 -36.13 -7.18 -24.29
C ALA A 4 -34.71 -7.66 -23.95
N ALA A 5 -33.71 -7.10 -24.60
CA ALA A 5 -32.32 -7.43 -24.31
C ALA A 5 -32.10 -7.09 -22.84
N ASP A 6 -31.96 -8.11 -22.01
CA ASP A 6 -31.66 -7.95 -20.60
C ASP A 6 -30.28 -7.31 -20.46
N PHE A 7 -30.25 -5.98 -20.33
CA PHE A 7 -29.05 -5.19 -20.02
C PHE A 7 -28.68 -5.29 -18.53
N SER A 8 -28.87 -6.47 -17.94
CA SER A 8 -28.36 -6.66 -16.58
C SER A 8 -26.83 -6.73 -16.62
N MET A 9 -26.18 -6.17 -15.59
CA MET A 9 -24.73 -6.21 -15.44
C MET A 9 -24.16 -7.62 -15.59
N TRP A 10 -24.91 -8.63 -15.14
CA TRP A 10 -24.52 -10.03 -15.27
C TRP A 10 -24.62 -10.54 -16.70
N ALA A 11 -25.64 -10.17 -17.46
CA ALA A 11 -25.80 -10.56 -18.85
C ALA A 11 -24.73 -9.91 -19.74
N LEU A 12 -24.37 -8.66 -19.49
CA LEU A 12 -23.27 -7.96 -20.15
C LEU A 12 -21.92 -8.65 -19.87
N PHE A 13 -21.64 -8.98 -18.60
CA PHE A 13 -20.43 -9.73 -18.25
C PHE A 13 -20.39 -11.10 -18.94
N ALA A 14 -21.52 -11.83 -18.97
CA ALA A 14 -21.55 -13.16 -19.58
C ALA A 14 -21.30 -13.13 -21.10
N ARG A 15 -21.72 -12.06 -21.78
CA ARG A 15 -21.57 -11.87 -23.24
C ARG A 15 -20.23 -11.22 -23.62
N ALA A 16 -19.56 -10.56 -22.68
CA ALA A 16 -18.30 -9.86 -22.93
C ALA A 16 -17.23 -10.79 -23.52
N THR A 17 -16.37 -10.24 -24.34
CA THR A 17 -15.23 -10.96 -24.94
C THR A 17 -14.26 -11.43 -23.84
N ILE A 18 -13.48 -12.47 -24.13
CA ILE A 18 -12.51 -13.02 -23.18
C ILE A 18 -11.53 -11.95 -22.69
N THR A 19 -11.09 -11.06 -23.58
CA THR A 19 -10.18 -9.97 -23.25
C THR A 19 -10.79 -9.00 -22.23
N VAL A 20 -12.04 -8.57 -22.45
CA VAL A 20 -12.73 -7.65 -21.53
C VAL A 20 -13.04 -8.35 -20.19
N LYS A 21 -13.42 -9.62 -20.22
CA LYS A 21 -13.55 -10.42 -18.97
C LYS A 21 -12.27 -10.47 -18.17
N LEU A 22 -11.12 -10.70 -18.83
CA LEU A 22 -9.82 -10.69 -18.15
C LEU A 22 -9.50 -9.33 -17.53
N VAL A 23 -9.74 -8.24 -18.26
CA VAL A 23 -9.55 -6.87 -17.74
C VAL A 23 -10.42 -6.65 -16.50
N MET A 24 -11.71 -6.99 -16.55
CA MET A 24 -12.60 -6.85 -15.40
C MET A 24 -12.14 -7.68 -14.19
N ILE A 25 -11.75 -8.94 -14.41
CA ILE A 25 -11.27 -9.81 -13.33
C ILE A 25 -9.99 -9.25 -12.71
N ILE A 26 -9.04 -8.79 -13.51
CA ILE A 26 -7.80 -8.18 -13.03
C ILE A 26 -8.10 -6.97 -12.17
N LEU A 27 -9.00 -6.08 -12.63
CA LEU A 27 -9.38 -4.87 -11.87
C LEU A 27 -10.10 -5.20 -10.57
N ILE A 28 -10.96 -6.22 -10.55
CA ILE A 28 -11.65 -6.68 -9.33
C ILE A 28 -10.62 -7.22 -8.33
N ILE A 29 -9.70 -8.08 -8.77
CA ILE A 29 -8.64 -8.62 -7.90
C ILE A 29 -7.75 -7.49 -7.36
N ALA A 30 -7.33 -6.56 -8.23
CA ALA A 30 -6.54 -5.41 -7.85
C ALA A 30 -7.27 -4.52 -6.83
N SER A 31 -8.57 -4.33 -6.99
CA SER A 31 -9.42 -3.59 -6.05
C SER A 31 -9.46 -4.25 -4.67
N PHE A 32 -9.72 -5.55 -4.58
CA PHE A 32 -9.70 -6.26 -3.30
C PHE A 32 -8.33 -6.21 -2.64
N TRP A 33 -7.25 -6.37 -3.43
CA TRP A 33 -5.89 -6.27 -2.90
C TRP A 33 -5.59 -4.86 -2.38
N ALA A 34 -5.94 -3.82 -3.13
CA ALA A 34 -5.78 -2.44 -2.69
C ALA A 34 -6.53 -2.15 -1.39
N TRP A 35 -7.78 -2.57 -1.28
CA TRP A 35 -8.55 -2.43 -0.04
C TRP A 35 -7.93 -3.17 1.13
N SER A 36 -7.42 -4.37 0.93
CA SER A 36 -6.70 -5.13 1.97
C SER A 36 -5.50 -4.34 2.49
N ILE A 37 -4.68 -3.77 1.59
CA ILE A 37 -3.53 -2.94 1.97
C ILE A 37 -3.99 -1.68 2.72
N ILE A 38 -5.04 -0.99 2.26
CA ILE A 38 -5.56 0.23 2.89
C ILE A 38 -5.98 -0.05 4.34
N VAL A 39 -6.76 -1.12 4.56
CA VAL A 39 -7.22 -1.50 5.90
C VAL A 39 -6.04 -1.85 6.79
N GLN A 40 -5.12 -2.69 6.32
CA GLN A 40 -3.92 -3.08 7.07
C GLN A 40 -3.08 -1.87 7.45
N LYS A 41 -2.84 -0.95 6.51
CA LYS A 41 -2.05 0.27 6.76
C LYS A 41 -2.74 1.24 7.69
N THR A 42 -4.05 1.38 7.59
CA THR A 42 -4.81 2.23 8.51
C THR A 42 -4.67 1.75 9.95
N ILE A 43 -4.77 0.44 10.18
CA ILE A 43 -4.60 -0.16 11.51
C ILE A 43 -3.15 0.03 11.98
N GLN A 44 -2.16 -0.28 11.13
CA GLN A 44 -0.74 -0.14 11.44
C GLN A 44 -0.36 1.29 11.85
N TYR A 45 -0.81 2.29 11.08
CA TYR A 45 -0.53 3.69 11.38
C TYR A 45 -1.23 4.20 12.64
N ARG A 46 -2.46 3.74 12.91
CA ARG A 46 -3.15 4.08 14.17
C ARG A 46 -2.39 3.52 15.36
N LYS A 47 -1.95 2.25 15.28
CA LYS A 47 -1.14 1.61 16.32
C LYS A 47 0.17 2.35 16.53
N ALA A 48 0.93 2.60 15.47
CA ALA A 48 2.21 3.31 15.53
C ALA A 48 2.09 4.71 16.14
N ARG A 49 1.03 5.47 15.79
CA ARG A 49 0.78 6.78 16.40
C ARG A 49 0.47 6.71 17.88
N ALA A 50 -0.33 5.71 18.31
CA ALA A 50 -0.67 5.54 19.71
C ALA A 50 0.57 5.14 20.55
N GLU A 51 1.42 4.27 20.00
CA GLU A 51 2.69 3.86 20.63
C GLU A 51 3.67 5.05 20.72
N ALA A 52 3.82 5.82 19.64
CA ALA A 52 4.67 7.01 19.62
C ALA A 52 4.20 8.02 20.67
N ALA A 53 2.90 8.30 20.77
CA ALA A 53 2.36 9.24 21.76
C ALA A 53 2.61 8.78 23.20
N LYS A 54 2.53 7.47 23.49
CA LYS A 54 2.87 6.94 24.82
C LYS A 54 4.35 7.08 25.10
N PHE A 55 5.20 6.75 24.13
CA PHE A 55 6.64 6.92 24.27
C PHE A 55 7.03 8.39 24.51
N ASP A 56 6.45 9.33 23.74
CA ASP A 56 6.71 10.76 23.92
C ASP A 56 6.37 11.24 25.34
N GLN A 57 5.26 10.80 25.91
CA GLN A 57 4.89 11.13 27.29
C GLN A 57 5.91 10.59 28.30
N ALA A 58 6.36 9.35 28.11
CA ALA A 58 7.37 8.74 28.99
C ALA A 58 8.73 9.43 28.83
N PHE A 59 9.16 9.72 27.61
CA PHE A 59 10.44 10.35 27.30
C PHE A 59 10.55 11.77 27.88
N TRP A 60 9.47 12.57 27.76
CA TRP A 60 9.43 13.95 28.25
C TRP A 60 8.97 14.09 29.71
N SER A 61 8.79 12.97 30.42
CA SER A 61 8.40 13.00 31.85
C SER A 61 9.47 13.52 32.78
N GLY A 62 10.73 13.65 32.32
CA GLY A 62 11.89 14.01 33.11
C GLY A 62 12.52 12.82 33.86
N ALA A 63 12.05 11.61 33.66
CA ALA A 63 12.68 10.42 34.24
C ALA A 63 14.08 10.16 33.61
N PRO A 64 15.01 9.52 34.35
CA PRO A 64 16.31 9.15 33.81
C PRO A 64 16.16 8.24 32.58
N LEU A 65 16.87 8.56 31.49
CA LEU A 65 16.79 7.80 30.22
C LEU A 65 17.24 6.33 30.37
N ASP A 66 18.18 6.05 31.29
CA ASP A 66 18.57 4.68 31.61
C ASP A 66 17.43 3.88 32.19
N GLY A 67 16.65 4.47 33.10
CA GLY A 67 15.45 3.83 33.66
C GLY A 67 14.39 3.54 32.61
N LEU A 68 14.15 4.49 31.70
CA LEU A 68 13.24 4.28 30.57
C LEU A 68 13.74 3.17 29.63
N PHE A 69 15.05 3.11 29.37
CA PHE A 69 15.62 2.04 28.56
C PHE A 69 15.53 0.67 29.22
N ASP A 70 15.71 0.59 30.52
CA ASP A 70 15.58 -0.67 31.26
C ASP A 70 14.14 -1.16 31.32
N GLU A 71 13.15 -0.26 31.31
CA GLU A 71 11.72 -0.59 31.20
C GLU A 71 11.34 -1.07 29.80
N ILE A 72 11.79 -0.37 28.75
CA ILE A 72 11.48 -0.68 27.34
C ILE A 72 12.25 -1.94 26.89
N GLY A 73 13.47 -2.11 27.37
CA GLY A 73 14.36 -3.18 26.97
C GLY A 73 15.11 -2.94 25.65
N PRO A 74 16.01 -3.88 25.29
CA PRO A 74 16.90 -3.71 24.13
C PRO A 74 16.23 -4.03 22.78
N ALA A 75 15.03 -4.64 22.77
CA ALA A 75 14.34 -5.09 21.56
C ALA A 75 12.83 -4.79 21.64
N PRO A 76 12.42 -3.51 21.70
CA PRO A 76 11.02 -3.11 21.79
C PRO A 76 10.29 -3.34 20.47
N GLU A 77 8.95 -3.25 20.50
CA GLU A 77 8.10 -3.39 19.30
C GLU A 77 7.79 -2.04 18.63
N GLY A 78 7.63 -0.98 19.40
CA GLY A 78 7.27 0.36 18.91
C GLY A 78 8.40 1.03 18.13
N ALA A 79 8.07 1.75 17.06
CA ALA A 79 9.06 2.42 16.20
C ALA A 79 9.91 3.44 16.97
N SER A 80 9.28 4.32 17.76
CA SER A 80 9.98 5.32 18.56
C SER A 80 10.88 4.68 19.62
N GLU A 81 10.39 3.61 20.25
CA GLU A 81 11.15 2.83 21.24
C GLU A 81 12.37 2.16 20.63
N LYS A 82 12.25 1.59 19.40
CA LYS A 82 13.38 0.98 18.67
C LYS A 82 14.46 2.01 18.34
N ILE A 83 14.07 3.20 17.90
CA ILE A 83 14.98 4.29 17.59
C ILE A 83 15.71 4.71 18.87
N PHE A 84 14.99 4.93 19.96
CA PHE A 84 15.56 5.25 21.25
C PHE A 84 16.50 4.15 21.75
N ALA A 85 16.06 2.90 21.71
CA ALA A 85 16.87 1.76 22.15
C ALA A 85 18.15 1.62 21.32
N SER A 86 18.14 1.91 20.02
CA SER A 86 19.34 1.89 19.18
C SER A 86 20.37 2.95 19.62
N GLY A 87 19.89 4.14 19.95
CA GLY A 87 20.73 5.22 20.51
C GLY A 87 21.31 4.84 21.87
N MET A 88 20.49 4.32 22.79
CA MET A 88 20.90 3.93 24.14
C MET A 88 21.90 2.77 24.12
N LEU A 89 21.71 1.79 23.25
CA LEU A 89 22.68 0.70 23.09
C LEU A 89 24.04 1.19 22.61
N GLU A 90 24.04 2.11 21.65
CA GLU A 90 25.31 2.69 21.18
C GLU A 90 25.94 3.63 22.22
N TRP A 91 25.12 4.37 22.95
CA TRP A 91 25.58 5.21 24.07
C TRP A 91 26.25 4.35 25.15
N ARG A 92 25.64 3.25 25.59
CA ARG A 92 26.23 2.31 26.57
C ARG A 92 27.54 1.68 26.05
N ARG A 93 27.61 1.36 24.75
CA ARG A 93 28.86 0.83 24.13
C ARG A 93 29.96 1.87 24.02
N SER A 94 29.61 3.14 23.99
CA SER A 94 30.54 4.25 23.80
C SER A 94 31.09 4.82 25.12
N HIS A 95 30.77 4.20 26.26
CA HIS A 95 31.35 4.54 27.54
C HIS A 95 32.66 3.79 27.77
N ARG A 96 33.63 4.53 28.28
CA ARG A 96 34.90 3.98 28.75
C ARG A 96 34.75 3.49 30.19
N THR A 97 35.73 2.69 30.64
CA THR A 97 35.80 2.23 32.02
C THR A 97 36.03 3.34 33.03
N ASP A 98 36.51 4.51 32.62
CA ASP A 98 36.65 5.72 33.41
C ASP A 98 35.40 6.62 33.46
N GLY A 99 34.28 6.17 32.83
CA GLY A 99 33.02 6.91 32.80
C GLY A 99 32.92 7.98 31.71
N GLY A 100 33.97 8.18 30.91
CA GLY A 100 33.99 9.14 29.81
C GLY A 100 33.44 8.52 28.51
N LEU A 101 32.90 9.37 27.61
CA LEU A 101 32.53 8.97 26.27
C LEU A 101 33.77 8.87 25.37
N ILE A 102 33.81 7.85 24.49
CA ILE A 102 34.83 7.73 23.45
C ILE A 102 34.67 8.87 22.43
N ALA A 103 35.80 9.33 21.86
CA ALA A 103 35.77 10.32 20.79
C ALA A 103 34.87 9.84 19.63
N GLY A 104 33.97 10.70 19.16
CA GLY A 104 33.03 10.38 18.09
C GLY A 104 31.78 9.60 18.54
N ALA A 105 31.58 9.38 19.84
CA ALA A 105 30.40 8.68 20.38
C ALA A 105 29.09 9.31 19.90
N THR A 106 28.94 10.63 19.93
CA THR A 106 27.75 11.34 19.48
C THR A 106 27.42 11.02 18.02
N SER A 107 28.40 11.09 17.11
CA SER A 107 28.18 10.78 15.69
C SER A 107 27.81 9.31 15.45
N ARG A 108 28.26 8.40 16.31
CA ARG A 108 27.88 6.97 16.25
C ARG A 108 26.48 6.75 16.73
N ILE A 109 26.08 7.43 17.81
CA ILE A 109 24.71 7.39 18.34
C ILE A 109 23.74 7.93 17.29
N ASP A 110 24.02 9.12 16.73
CA ASP A 110 23.19 9.72 15.69
C ASP A 110 23.03 8.77 14.49
N ARG A 111 24.14 8.17 14.03
CA ARG A 111 24.08 7.21 12.92
C ARG A 111 23.32 5.94 13.25
N ALA A 112 23.40 5.43 14.46
CA ALA A 112 22.64 4.27 14.90
C ALA A 112 21.14 4.58 14.91
N MET A 113 20.75 5.76 15.36
CA MET A 113 19.38 6.23 15.35
C MET A 113 18.87 6.45 13.91
N ASP A 114 19.68 7.06 13.02
CA ASP A 114 19.34 7.25 11.61
C ASP A 114 19.07 5.92 10.89
N VAL A 115 19.90 4.91 11.16
CA VAL A 115 19.68 3.56 10.60
C VAL A 115 18.36 2.97 11.11
N ALA A 116 18.06 3.15 12.40
CA ALA A 116 16.79 2.68 12.96
C ALA A 116 15.59 3.43 12.37
N ILE A 117 15.68 4.75 12.19
CA ILE A 117 14.64 5.59 11.55
C ILE A 117 14.37 5.08 10.13
N ASN A 118 15.41 4.87 9.33
CA ASN A 118 15.25 4.42 7.96
C ASN A 118 14.59 3.03 7.88
N ARG A 119 14.97 2.11 8.76
CA ARG A 119 14.34 0.78 8.84
C ARG A 119 12.85 0.85 9.18
N GLU A 120 12.49 1.63 10.19
CA GLU A 120 11.09 1.78 10.57
C GLU A 120 10.28 2.51 9.48
N ALA A 121 10.89 3.49 8.79
CA ALA A 121 10.26 4.15 7.65
C ALA A 121 10.02 3.18 6.49
N GLU A 122 10.99 2.32 6.16
CA GLU A 122 10.83 1.26 5.15
C GLU A 122 9.71 0.28 5.52
N GLU A 123 9.64 -0.16 6.79
CA GLU A 123 8.57 -1.03 7.28
C GLU A 123 7.18 -0.37 7.13
N LEU A 124 7.08 0.90 7.47
CA LEU A 124 5.83 1.65 7.32
C LEU A 124 5.44 1.86 5.85
N GLN A 125 6.41 1.94 4.94
CA GLN A 125 6.18 2.14 3.50
C GLN A 125 5.89 0.84 2.74
N LYS A 126 6.17 -0.34 3.31
CA LYS A 126 5.87 -1.62 2.66
C LYS A 126 4.41 -1.69 2.20
N GLY A 127 4.21 -2.09 0.96
CA GLY A 127 2.88 -2.19 0.33
C GLY A 127 2.34 -0.89 -0.28
N LEU A 128 2.84 0.30 0.08
CA LEU A 128 2.40 1.55 -0.54
C LEU A 128 2.77 1.63 -2.02
N THR A 129 3.92 1.06 -2.41
CA THR A 129 4.33 0.98 -3.82
C THR A 129 3.33 0.18 -4.65
N VAL A 130 2.82 -0.94 -4.12
CA VAL A 130 1.78 -1.72 -4.79
C VAL A 130 0.51 -0.89 -4.94
N LEU A 131 0.11 -0.17 -3.90
CA LEU A 131 -1.07 0.68 -3.93
C LEU A 131 -0.92 1.81 -4.96
N ALA A 132 0.25 2.44 -5.03
CA ALA A 132 0.56 3.46 -6.03
C ALA A 132 0.54 2.89 -7.46
N THR A 133 1.11 1.70 -7.67
CA THR A 133 1.12 1.02 -8.97
C THR A 133 -0.31 0.66 -9.40
N VAL A 134 -1.11 0.07 -8.52
CA VAL A 134 -2.52 -0.25 -8.81
C VAL A 134 -3.30 1.02 -9.13
N GLY A 135 -3.13 2.08 -8.33
CA GLY A 135 -3.82 3.35 -8.55
C GLY A 135 -3.47 4.02 -9.87
N SER A 136 -2.21 3.97 -10.29
CA SER A 136 -1.76 4.57 -11.54
C SER A 136 -2.06 3.71 -12.76
N ALA A 137 -1.97 2.38 -12.67
CA ALA A 137 -2.15 1.48 -13.81
C ALA A 137 -3.63 1.14 -14.09
N SER A 138 -4.48 1.06 -13.07
CA SER A 138 -5.87 0.63 -13.22
C SER A 138 -6.69 1.44 -14.24
N PRO A 139 -6.58 2.78 -14.31
CA PRO A 139 -7.30 3.56 -15.33
C PRO A 139 -6.89 3.21 -16.75
N PHE A 140 -5.61 2.93 -16.98
CA PHE A 140 -5.10 2.55 -18.31
C PHE A 140 -5.53 1.14 -18.69
N ILE A 141 -5.56 0.22 -17.73
CA ILE A 141 -6.06 -1.15 -17.93
C ILE A 141 -7.56 -1.11 -18.27
N GLY A 142 -8.34 -0.29 -17.55
CA GLY A 142 -9.76 -0.07 -17.86
C GLY A 142 -9.97 0.52 -19.25
N LEU A 143 -9.21 1.56 -19.60
CA LEU A 143 -9.28 2.20 -20.92
C LEU A 143 -8.90 1.23 -22.04
N PHE A 144 -7.89 0.38 -21.84
CA PHE A 144 -7.57 -0.69 -22.78
C PHE A 144 -8.78 -1.61 -23.01
N GLY A 145 -9.49 -1.99 -21.96
CA GLY A 145 -10.71 -2.80 -22.07
C GLY A 145 -11.78 -2.13 -22.92
N THR A 146 -12.02 -0.82 -22.72
CA THR A 146 -13.01 -0.06 -23.52
C THR A 146 -12.62 0.04 -24.97
N VAL A 147 -11.36 0.36 -25.26
CA VAL A 147 -10.84 0.44 -26.66
C VAL A 147 -10.96 -0.91 -27.35
N TRP A 148 -10.63 -2.00 -26.64
CA TRP A 148 -10.75 -3.36 -27.16
C TRP A 148 -12.21 -3.73 -27.48
N GLY A 149 -13.16 -3.41 -26.60
CA GLY A 149 -14.59 -3.65 -26.84
C GLY A 149 -15.12 -2.90 -28.04
N ILE A 150 -14.76 -1.61 -28.19
CA ILE A 150 -15.15 -0.80 -29.35
C ILE A 150 -14.54 -1.35 -30.65
N MET A 151 -13.26 -1.75 -30.61
CA MET A 151 -12.59 -2.36 -31.77
C MET A 151 -13.31 -3.62 -32.23
N ASN A 152 -13.69 -4.50 -31.31
CA ASN A 152 -14.44 -5.70 -31.66
C ASN A 152 -15.82 -5.40 -32.27
N ALA A 153 -16.52 -4.39 -31.72
CA ALA A 153 -17.80 -3.95 -32.31
C ALA A 153 -17.64 -3.51 -33.76
N PHE A 154 -16.57 -2.79 -34.09
CA PHE A 154 -16.30 -2.39 -35.49
C PHE A 154 -15.89 -3.56 -36.39
N ILE A 155 -15.17 -4.54 -35.87
CA ILE A 155 -14.84 -5.77 -36.60
C ILE A 155 -16.12 -6.54 -36.97
N GLU A 156 -17.04 -6.71 -36.02
CA GLU A 156 -18.33 -7.36 -36.27
C GLU A 156 -19.17 -6.64 -37.32
N ILE A 157 -19.19 -5.30 -37.34
CA ILE A 157 -19.83 -4.52 -38.41
C ILE A 157 -19.22 -4.84 -39.75
N ALA A 158 -17.89 -4.86 -39.83
CA ALA A 158 -17.18 -5.09 -41.08
C ALA A 158 -17.41 -6.50 -41.60
N GLU A 159 -17.43 -7.50 -40.74
CA GLU A 159 -17.66 -8.91 -41.13
C GLU A 159 -19.10 -9.19 -41.59
N GLN A 160 -20.07 -8.62 -40.88
CA GLN A 160 -21.49 -8.85 -41.16
C GLN A 160 -22.06 -7.92 -42.23
N GLN A 161 -21.29 -6.88 -42.67
CA GLN A 161 -21.72 -5.83 -43.59
C GLN A 161 -23.08 -5.22 -43.21
N ASN A 162 -23.39 -5.23 -41.92
CA ASN A 162 -24.67 -4.82 -41.37
C ASN A 162 -24.45 -3.71 -40.32
N THR A 163 -24.88 -2.48 -40.65
CA THR A 163 -24.80 -1.33 -39.79
C THR A 163 -25.99 -1.17 -38.84
N ASN A 164 -26.79 -2.25 -38.69
CA ASN A 164 -27.94 -2.20 -37.79
C ASN A 164 -27.47 -2.04 -36.35
N LEU A 165 -28.06 -1.09 -35.64
CA LEU A 165 -27.76 -0.77 -34.26
C LEU A 165 -27.87 -2.01 -33.32
N ALA A 166 -28.73 -2.96 -33.66
CA ALA A 166 -28.88 -4.21 -32.91
C ALA A 166 -27.64 -5.11 -32.93
N VAL A 167 -26.78 -4.97 -33.95
CA VAL A 167 -25.53 -5.73 -34.07
C VAL A 167 -24.42 -5.08 -33.27
N VAL A 168 -24.34 -3.76 -33.21
CA VAL A 168 -23.27 -3.03 -32.55
C VAL A 168 -23.54 -2.68 -31.09
N ALA A 169 -24.81 -2.60 -30.69
CA ALA A 169 -25.20 -2.24 -29.35
C ALA A 169 -24.54 -3.12 -28.25
N PRO A 170 -24.40 -4.45 -28.42
CA PRO A 170 -23.71 -5.29 -27.43
C PRO A 170 -22.25 -4.90 -27.25
N GLY A 171 -21.48 -4.70 -28.33
CA GLY A 171 -20.07 -4.33 -28.25
C GLY A 171 -19.82 -2.92 -27.68
N ILE A 172 -20.72 -1.95 -28.00
CA ILE A 172 -20.67 -0.62 -27.39
C ILE A 172 -21.05 -0.70 -25.91
N ALA A 173 -22.00 -1.51 -25.54
CA ALA A 173 -22.40 -1.69 -24.15
C ALA A 173 -21.33 -2.45 -23.33
N GLU A 174 -20.50 -3.27 -23.97
CA GLU A 174 -19.35 -3.95 -23.37
C GLU A 174 -18.24 -2.95 -23.03
N ALA A 175 -18.03 -1.92 -23.86
CA ALA A 175 -17.03 -0.88 -23.66
C ALA A 175 -17.41 0.12 -22.54
#